data_9c00baa286b5dcfcd7c8a9ec519e5a66
#
_entry.id   9c00baa286b5dcfcd7c8a9ec519e5a66
#
_cell.length_a   1.000
_cell.length_b   1.000
_cell.length_c   1.000
_cell.angle_alpha   90.00
_cell.angle_beta   90.00
_cell.angle_gamma   90.00
#
_symmetry.space_group_name_H-M   'P 1'
#
loop_
_entity.id
_entity.type
_entity.pdbx_description
1 polymer ?
#
loop_
_entity_poly.entity_id
_entity_poly.type
_entity_poly.pdbx_seq_one_letter_code
_entity_poly.pdbx_strand_id
1 'polypeptide(L)'
;MKTFIKSIYNFKILLLLLCFTAAYTITFTGCGKNSTTPGESNNGKLSIVTTIFPYYDFTRQVAGDKADIKLIVPAGMDTHSFEPVASDMIDIGKADIIIYNGGETEGWASQVLEAASNKNIIAEKMIDYVETVTEKDVTGLHKDHNHSGTGETDEHIWTSPANAITIVSKIADILSEVDKDNSGYYHDNASKYIKKLKEIDSKFREIVNSSGKKQLLFADRFPLRYFVDEYGLDYNAAFAGCSSETEPSADIIAYLTDKAIDENIHVILKVELTSPKVADAIAETAGAKVMTFNTCHNVTKEQFDSGITYYDLMKENTEVLKEALAE
;
A
#
# COMPACT_ATOMS: atom_id res chain seq x y z
N MET A 1 5.75 -72.25 -54.64
CA MET A 1 6.55 -71.05 -54.31
C MET A 1 5.74 -69.80 -54.10
N LYS A 2 4.68 -69.49 -54.88
CA LYS A 2 3.81 -68.26 -54.70
C LYS A 2 2.97 -68.21 -53.44
N THR A 3 2.57 -69.37 -52.92
CA THR A 3 1.75 -69.46 -51.69
C THR A 3 2.55 -69.22 -50.42
N PHE A 4 3.79 -69.57 -50.38
CA PHE A 4 4.72 -69.42 -49.25
C PHE A 4 5.11 -67.94 -49.03
N ILE A 5 5.30 -67.18 -50.13
CA ILE A 5 5.66 -65.77 -50.11
C ILE A 5 4.44 -64.89 -49.60
N LYS A 6 3.21 -65.27 -49.97
CA LYS A 6 2.00 -64.58 -49.54
C LYS A 6 1.76 -64.77 -48.04
N SER A 7 2.11 -65.93 -47.48
CA SER A 7 1.96 -66.19 -46.04
C SER A 7 2.93 -65.33 -45.21
N ILE A 8 4.21 -65.20 -45.68
CA ILE A 8 5.20 -64.34 -44.97
C ILE A 8 4.85 -62.88 -45.04
N TYR A 9 4.25 -62.40 -46.14
CA TYR A 9 3.87 -61.05 -46.31
C TYR A 9 2.66 -60.67 -45.35
N ASN A 10 1.70 -61.54 -45.28
CA ASN A 10 0.57 -61.40 -44.37
C ASN A 10 0.99 -61.46 -42.90
N PHE A 11 1.96 -62.26 -42.54
CA PHE A 11 2.54 -62.38 -41.20
C PHE A 11 3.28 -61.10 -40.81
N LYS A 12 4.02 -60.47 -41.73
CA LYS A 12 4.72 -59.21 -41.50
C LYS A 12 3.75 -58.04 -41.34
N ILE A 13 2.66 -58.01 -42.11
CA ILE A 13 1.61 -56.99 -42.00
C ILE A 13 0.86 -57.13 -40.67
N LEU A 14 0.58 -58.37 -40.22
CA LEU A 14 -0.07 -58.63 -38.94
C LEU A 14 0.82 -58.19 -37.76
N LEU A 15 2.14 -58.42 -37.84
CA LEU A 15 3.12 -57.99 -36.83
C LEU A 15 3.26 -56.46 -36.78
N LEU A 16 3.21 -55.77 -37.92
CA LEU A 16 3.23 -54.32 -38.02
C LEU A 16 1.95 -53.67 -37.44
N LEU A 17 0.79 -54.29 -37.68
CA LEU A 17 -0.48 -53.85 -37.10
C LEU A 17 -0.52 -54.05 -35.56
N LEU A 18 0.05 -55.14 -35.04
CA LEU A 18 0.14 -55.39 -33.60
C LEU A 18 1.10 -54.39 -32.91
N CYS A 19 2.19 -53.99 -33.55
CA CYS A 19 3.10 -52.95 -33.04
C CYS A 19 2.45 -51.56 -33.02
N PHE A 20 1.59 -51.25 -33.99
CA PHE A 20 0.85 -49.98 -34.03
C PHE A 20 -0.23 -49.87 -32.95
N THR A 21 -0.89 -50.98 -32.60
CA THR A 21 -1.89 -50.98 -31.52
C THR A 21 -1.25 -50.92 -30.13
N ALA A 22 -0.05 -51.54 -29.96
CA ALA A 22 0.72 -51.44 -28.70
C ALA A 22 1.28 -50.03 -28.46
N ALA A 23 1.63 -49.28 -29.52
CA ALA A 23 2.08 -47.86 -29.39
C ALA A 23 0.94 -46.90 -29.06
N TYR A 24 -0.33 -47.23 -29.35
CA TYR A 24 -1.48 -46.36 -29.09
C TYR A 24 -2.03 -46.47 -27.66
N THR A 25 -1.66 -47.52 -26.90
CA THR A 25 -2.15 -47.73 -25.53
C THR A 25 -1.24 -47.12 -24.41
N ILE A 26 -0.09 -46.55 -24.77
CA ILE A 26 0.86 -46.00 -23.80
C ILE A 26 0.64 -44.46 -23.59
N THR A 27 -0.21 -43.80 -24.38
CA THR A 27 -0.40 -42.34 -24.30
C THR A 27 -1.64 -41.88 -23.53
N PHE A 28 -2.34 -42.77 -22.80
CA PHE A 28 -3.55 -42.42 -22.07
C PHE A 28 -3.52 -42.75 -20.57
N THR A 29 -2.36 -42.66 -19.94
CA THR A 29 -2.29 -42.70 -18.47
C THR A 29 -1.44 -41.52 -18.00
N GLY A 30 -2.14 -40.40 -17.69
CA GLY A 30 -1.47 -39.28 -17.09
C GLY A 30 -2.06 -37.90 -17.39
N CYS A 31 -3.40 -37.79 -17.40
CA CYS A 31 -4.02 -36.50 -17.12
C CYS A 31 -4.85 -36.66 -15.85
N GLY A 32 -4.16 -36.49 -14.73
CA GLY A 32 -4.83 -35.94 -13.57
C GLY A 32 -5.51 -34.64 -14.02
N LYS A 33 -6.81 -34.54 -13.85
CA LYS A 33 -7.51 -33.26 -13.94
C LYS A 33 -6.91 -32.36 -12.84
N ASN A 34 -5.87 -31.60 -13.19
CA ASN A 34 -5.70 -30.33 -12.54
C ASN A 34 -6.86 -29.46 -13.03
N SER A 35 -7.85 -29.31 -12.20
CA SER A 35 -8.78 -28.21 -12.32
C SER A 35 -7.93 -26.96 -12.08
N THR A 36 -7.44 -26.33 -13.15
CA THR A 36 -6.88 -24.99 -13.11
C THR A 36 -7.97 -24.06 -12.60
N THR A 37 -7.88 -23.73 -11.34
CA THR A 37 -8.64 -22.62 -10.75
C THR A 37 -8.16 -21.35 -11.49
N PRO A 38 -9.07 -20.48 -11.98
CA PRO A 38 -8.66 -19.20 -12.55
C PRO A 38 -7.92 -18.42 -11.46
N GLY A 39 -6.66 -18.05 -11.71
CA GLY A 39 -5.79 -17.36 -10.76
C GLY A 39 -4.41 -18.02 -10.57
N GLU A 40 -4.15 -19.19 -11.15
CA GLU A 40 -2.82 -19.80 -11.03
C GLU A 40 -1.75 -18.94 -11.70
N SER A 41 -0.90 -18.35 -10.88
CA SER A 41 0.40 -17.80 -11.28
C SER A 41 1.20 -18.89 -12.00
N ASN A 42 1.80 -18.53 -13.13
CA ASN A 42 2.55 -19.48 -13.97
C ASN A 42 3.76 -20.16 -13.28
N ASN A 43 4.08 -19.80 -12.03
CA ASN A 43 5.24 -20.28 -11.27
C ASN A 43 4.91 -20.83 -9.89
N GLY A 44 3.65 -21.06 -9.53
CA GLY A 44 3.25 -21.52 -8.19
C GLY A 44 3.38 -20.44 -7.09
N LYS A 45 3.54 -19.15 -7.47
CA LYS A 45 3.53 -18.02 -6.58
C LYS A 45 2.13 -17.42 -6.49
N LEU A 46 1.81 -16.81 -5.35
CA LEU A 46 0.58 -16.02 -5.22
C LEU A 46 0.66 -14.76 -6.09
N SER A 47 -0.42 -14.45 -6.80
CA SER A 47 -0.60 -13.19 -7.51
C SER A 47 -1.35 -12.21 -6.63
N ILE A 48 -0.67 -11.16 -6.18
CA ILE A 48 -1.24 -10.19 -5.24
C ILE A 48 -1.28 -8.81 -5.87
N VAL A 49 -2.41 -8.16 -5.77
CA VAL A 49 -2.56 -6.75 -6.14
C VAL A 49 -2.71 -5.91 -4.88
N THR A 50 -2.03 -4.78 -4.83
CA THR A 50 -2.14 -3.79 -3.76
C THR A 50 -2.46 -2.43 -4.36
N THR A 51 -3.24 -1.61 -3.66
CA THR A 51 -3.68 -0.32 -4.21
C THR A 51 -2.66 0.78 -4.02
N ILE A 52 -2.11 0.94 -2.81
CA ILE A 52 -1.18 2.02 -2.44
C ILE A 52 0.15 1.49 -1.92
N PHE A 53 1.16 2.36 -1.89
CA PHE A 53 2.54 2.00 -1.55
C PHE A 53 2.70 1.31 -0.18
N PRO A 54 2.08 1.73 0.93
CA PRO A 54 2.28 1.05 2.22
C PRO A 54 1.87 -0.42 2.17
N TYR A 55 0.75 -0.75 1.54
CA TYR A 55 0.32 -2.16 1.41
C TYR A 55 1.19 -2.95 0.46
N TYR A 56 1.71 -2.33 -0.60
CA TYR A 56 2.71 -2.94 -1.45
C TYR A 56 3.96 -3.29 -0.65
N ASP A 57 4.49 -2.35 0.13
CA ASP A 57 5.69 -2.60 0.93
C ASP A 57 5.44 -3.65 2.01
N PHE A 58 4.36 -3.53 2.79
CA PHE A 58 4.03 -4.51 3.83
C PHE A 58 3.88 -5.91 3.25
N THR A 59 3.19 -6.03 2.12
CA THR A 59 2.99 -7.33 1.45
C THR A 59 4.33 -7.92 0.97
N ARG A 60 5.21 -7.12 0.34
CA ARG A 60 6.52 -7.64 -0.10
C ARG A 60 7.43 -8.01 1.07
N GLN A 61 7.35 -7.30 2.20
CA GLN A 61 8.13 -7.64 3.39
C GLN A 61 7.69 -8.97 4.00
N VAL A 62 6.40 -9.28 3.93
CA VAL A 62 5.83 -10.54 4.44
C VAL A 62 6.00 -11.67 3.44
N ALA A 63 5.60 -11.47 2.19
CA ALA A 63 5.57 -12.51 1.16
C ALA A 63 6.96 -12.90 0.64
N GLY A 64 7.92 -11.97 0.67
CA GLY A 64 9.26 -12.20 0.12
C GLY A 64 9.19 -12.65 -1.34
N ASP A 65 9.79 -13.80 -1.64
CA ASP A 65 9.84 -14.40 -2.99
C ASP A 65 8.65 -15.33 -3.31
N LYS A 66 7.68 -15.47 -2.41
CA LYS A 66 6.52 -16.37 -2.53
C LYS A 66 5.34 -15.78 -3.29
N ALA A 67 5.37 -14.49 -3.59
CA ALA A 67 4.32 -13.81 -4.32
C ALA A 67 4.87 -12.90 -5.42
N ASP A 68 4.08 -12.73 -6.46
CA ASP A 68 4.24 -11.67 -7.45
C ASP A 68 3.26 -10.56 -7.09
N ILE A 69 3.79 -9.40 -6.71
CA ILE A 69 3.00 -8.30 -6.14
C ILE A 69 2.97 -7.14 -7.12
N LYS A 70 1.78 -6.64 -7.42
CA LYS A 70 1.57 -5.47 -8.26
C LYS A 70 0.98 -4.31 -7.46
N LEU A 71 1.61 -3.13 -7.55
CA LEU A 71 1.06 -1.87 -7.09
C LEU A 71 0.17 -1.27 -8.19
N ILE A 72 -1.08 -0.92 -7.87
CA ILE A 72 -2.04 -0.36 -8.83
C ILE A 72 -1.82 1.14 -9.01
N VAL A 73 -1.79 1.92 -7.93
CA VAL A 73 -1.49 3.35 -8.03
C VAL A 73 0.00 3.52 -8.32
N PRO A 74 0.39 4.00 -9.51
CA PRO A 74 1.81 4.08 -9.87
C PRO A 74 2.59 5.00 -8.94
N ALA A 75 3.87 4.69 -8.73
CA ALA A 75 4.78 5.57 -8.01
C ALA A 75 4.85 6.96 -8.65
N GLY A 76 4.78 7.99 -7.83
CA GLY A 76 4.76 9.39 -8.25
C GLY A 76 3.38 9.96 -8.59
N MET A 77 2.33 9.15 -8.55
CA MET A 77 0.96 9.61 -8.79
C MET A 77 0.26 10.01 -7.48
N ASP A 78 -0.57 11.05 -7.54
CA ASP A 78 -1.46 11.41 -6.45
C ASP A 78 -2.58 10.36 -6.34
N THR A 79 -2.70 9.73 -5.18
CA THR A 79 -3.65 8.65 -4.90
C THR A 79 -5.09 9.13 -4.87
N HIS A 80 -5.34 10.38 -4.42
CA HIS A 80 -6.69 10.97 -4.34
C HIS A 80 -7.30 11.28 -5.71
N SER A 81 -6.48 11.40 -6.76
CA SER A 81 -6.91 11.65 -8.14
C SER A 81 -6.81 10.42 -9.04
N PHE A 82 -6.48 9.26 -8.48
CA PHE A 82 -6.31 8.04 -9.25
C PHE A 82 -7.66 7.43 -9.66
N GLU A 83 -7.77 7.11 -10.94
CA GLU A 83 -8.86 6.32 -11.50
C GLU A 83 -8.28 5.10 -12.24
N PRO A 84 -8.76 3.87 -11.94
CA PRO A 84 -8.24 2.67 -12.57
C PRO A 84 -8.57 2.63 -14.07
N VAL A 85 -7.61 2.20 -14.86
CA VAL A 85 -7.80 1.99 -16.30
C VAL A 85 -8.09 0.50 -16.59
N ALA A 86 -8.48 0.18 -17.82
CA ALA A 86 -8.89 -1.17 -18.21
C ALA A 86 -7.81 -2.25 -17.91
N SER A 87 -6.52 -1.90 -18.00
CA SER A 87 -5.43 -2.82 -17.63
C SER A 87 -5.43 -3.17 -16.14
N ASP A 88 -5.72 -2.19 -15.28
CA ASP A 88 -5.76 -2.39 -13.83
C ASP A 88 -6.92 -3.31 -13.44
N MET A 89 -8.08 -3.13 -14.08
CA MET A 89 -9.24 -4.02 -13.92
C MET A 89 -8.92 -5.46 -14.32
N ILE A 90 -8.11 -5.65 -15.39
CA ILE A 90 -7.68 -6.98 -15.84
C ILE A 90 -6.72 -7.60 -14.82
N ASP A 91 -5.78 -6.82 -14.28
CA ASP A 91 -4.80 -7.32 -13.31
C ASP A 91 -5.46 -7.67 -11.98
N ILE A 92 -6.37 -6.83 -11.49
CA ILE A 92 -7.20 -7.14 -10.32
C ILE A 92 -8.02 -8.42 -10.58
N GLY A 93 -8.66 -8.52 -11.76
CA GLY A 93 -9.49 -9.67 -12.11
C GLY A 93 -8.73 -11.00 -12.23
N LYS A 94 -7.40 -10.98 -12.32
CA LYS A 94 -6.53 -12.17 -12.38
C LYS A 94 -5.82 -12.48 -11.07
N ALA A 95 -5.86 -11.57 -10.11
CA ALA A 95 -5.19 -11.75 -8.83
C ALA A 95 -5.86 -12.85 -7.98
N ASP A 96 -5.06 -13.49 -7.14
CA ASP A 96 -5.54 -14.36 -6.07
C ASP A 96 -6.04 -13.52 -4.89
N ILE A 97 -5.32 -12.44 -4.59
CA ILE A 97 -5.60 -11.56 -3.46
C ILE A 97 -5.51 -10.11 -3.92
N ILE A 98 -6.46 -9.26 -3.49
CA ILE A 98 -6.32 -7.81 -3.50
C ILE A 98 -6.29 -7.28 -2.07
N ILE A 99 -5.28 -6.46 -1.76
CA ILE A 99 -5.12 -5.77 -0.49
C ILE A 99 -5.27 -4.27 -0.76
N TYR A 100 -6.30 -3.67 -0.18
CA TYR A 100 -6.63 -2.27 -0.41
C TYR A 100 -7.01 -1.56 0.90
N ASN A 101 -6.93 -0.24 0.90
CA ASN A 101 -7.25 0.53 2.11
C ASN A 101 -8.73 0.46 2.44
N GLY A 102 -9.55 0.74 1.46
CA GLY A 102 -10.96 1.04 1.63
C GLY A 102 -11.17 2.53 1.92
N GLY A 103 -12.42 2.90 2.20
CA GLY A 103 -12.82 4.29 2.33
C GLY A 103 -13.35 4.88 1.02
N GLU A 104 -13.57 6.19 0.99
CA GLU A 104 -14.21 6.86 -0.15
C GLU A 104 -13.25 7.03 -1.34
N THR A 105 -11.97 7.30 -1.08
CA THR A 105 -10.95 7.47 -2.12
C THR A 105 -10.71 6.19 -2.93
N GLU A 106 -10.96 5.04 -2.35
CA GLU A 106 -10.86 3.73 -3.03
C GLU A 106 -12.24 3.10 -3.32
N GLY A 107 -13.33 3.89 -3.37
CA GLY A 107 -14.66 3.41 -3.73
C GLY A 107 -14.72 2.66 -5.07
N TRP A 108 -13.80 2.97 -5.98
CA TRP A 108 -13.61 2.27 -7.25
C TRP A 108 -13.24 0.78 -7.08
N ALA A 109 -12.53 0.42 -6.00
CA ALA A 109 -12.09 -0.96 -5.76
C ALA A 109 -13.29 -1.91 -5.62
N SER A 110 -14.32 -1.50 -4.88
CA SER A 110 -15.56 -2.27 -4.75
C SER A 110 -16.26 -2.47 -6.09
N GLN A 111 -16.32 -1.42 -6.93
CA GLN A 111 -16.94 -1.50 -8.25
C GLN A 111 -16.19 -2.45 -9.20
N VAL A 112 -14.85 -2.40 -9.16
CA VAL A 112 -14.02 -3.32 -9.95
C VAL A 112 -14.20 -4.77 -9.50
N LEU A 113 -14.25 -5.02 -8.20
CA LEU A 113 -14.47 -6.36 -7.63
C LEU A 113 -15.87 -6.91 -7.97
N GLU A 114 -16.90 -6.07 -7.94
CA GLU A 114 -18.26 -6.46 -8.37
C GLU A 114 -18.29 -6.82 -9.86
N ALA A 115 -17.58 -6.07 -10.70
CA ALA A 115 -17.50 -6.30 -12.14
C ALA A 115 -16.55 -7.46 -12.53
N ALA A 116 -15.64 -7.87 -11.65
CA ALA A 116 -14.66 -8.92 -11.93
C ALA A 116 -15.34 -10.26 -12.27
N SER A 117 -14.85 -10.92 -13.31
CA SER A 117 -15.31 -12.24 -13.71
C SER A 117 -14.89 -13.35 -12.74
N ASN A 118 -13.71 -13.21 -12.14
CA ASN A 118 -13.22 -14.11 -11.11
C ASN A 118 -13.87 -13.75 -9.77
N LYS A 119 -14.74 -14.62 -9.29
CA LYS A 119 -15.43 -14.46 -8.00
C LYS A 119 -14.66 -15.10 -6.82
N ASN A 120 -13.48 -15.67 -7.08
CA ASN A 120 -12.64 -16.29 -6.07
C ASN A 120 -11.53 -15.37 -5.56
N ILE A 121 -11.50 -14.12 -6.02
CA ILE A 121 -10.53 -13.13 -5.52
C ILE A 121 -10.78 -12.92 -4.04
N ILE A 122 -9.74 -13.06 -3.23
CA ILE A 122 -9.77 -12.70 -1.82
C ILE A 122 -9.53 -11.20 -1.73
N ALA A 123 -10.55 -10.47 -1.28
CA ALA A 123 -10.51 -9.01 -1.20
C ALA A 123 -10.41 -8.56 0.26
N GLU A 124 -9.28 -7.99 0.62
CA GLU A 124 -8.93 -7.63 2.00
C GLU A 124 -8.83 -6.12 2.17
N LYS A 125 -9.77 -5.59 2.92
CA LYS A 125 -9.94 -4.17 3.19
C LYS A 125 -9.27 -3.81 4.52
N MET A 126 -8.14 -3.10 4.47
CA MET A 126 -7.27 -2.92 5.64
C MET A 126 -7.86 -2.01 6.72
N ILE A 127 -8.69 -1.06 6.34
CA ILE A 127 -9.36 -0.17 7.31
C ILE A 127 -10.27 -0.93 8.29
N ASP A 128 -10.75 -2.12 7.91
CA ASP A 128 -11.62 -2.94 8.75
C ASP A 128 -10.87 -3.64 9.91
N TYR A 129 -9.53 -3.59 9.91
CA TYR A 129 -8.68 -4.27 10.91
C TYR A 129 -8.07 -3.35 11.96
N VAL A 130 -8.37 -2.06 11.90
CA VAL A 130 -7.87 -1.07 12.86
C VAL A 130 -9.03 -0.25 13.43
N GLU A 131 -8.81 0.35 14.59
CA GLU A 131 -9.76 1.30 15.14
C GLU A 131 -9.67 2.62 14.35
N THR A 132 -10.80 3.07 13.80
CA THR A 132 -10.86 4.25 12.95
C THR A 132 -11.24 5.50 13.73
N VAL A 133 -10.76 6.66 13.27
CA VAL A 133 -11.12 7.97 13.78
C VAL A 133 -11.78 8.82 12.69
N THR A 134 -12.58 9.77 13.08
CA THR A 134 -13.18 10.75 12.14
C THR A 134 -12.17 11.82 11.79
N GLU A 135 -12.23 12.28 10.53
CA GLU A 135 -11.49 13.46 10.10
C GLU A 135 -11.86 14.68 10.96
N LYS A 136 -10.88 15.49 11.34
CA LYS A 136 -11.11 16.73 12.07
C LYS A 136 -10.95 17.92 11.16
N ASP A 137 -11.80 18.92 11.39
CA ASP A 137 -11.58 20.25 10.83
C ASP A 137 -10.20 20.78 11.27
N VAL A 138 -9.44 21.26 10.31
CA VAL A 138 -8.13 21.85 10.58
C VAL A 138 -8.33 23.23 11.22
N THR A 139 -7.67 23.47 12.37
CA THR A 139 -7.78 24.73 13.09
C THR A 139 -7.23 25.86 12.23
N GLY A 140 -8.05 26.89 11.94
CA GLY A 140 -7.67 28.05 11.13
C GLY A 140 -8.37 28.16 9.79
N LEU A 141 -9.05 27.13 9.33
CA LEU A 141 -9.96 27.23 8.20
C LEU A 141 -11.22 27.97 8.66
N HIS A 142 -11.48 29.16 8.11
CA HIS A 142 -12.71 29.87 8.37
C HIS A 142 -13.92 29.05 7.90
N LYS A 143 -15.00 29.09 8.71
CA LYS A 143 -16.27 28.35 8.53
C LYS A 143 -17.06 28.68 7.24
N ASP A 144 -16.48 29.39 6.29
CA ASP A 144 -17.23 29.94 5.14
C ASP A 144 -17.30 28.96 3.92
N HIS A 145 -16.67 27.82 3.98
CA HIS A 145 -16.90 26.76 2.98
C HIS A 145 -17.53 25.57 3.68
N ASN A 146 -18.68 25.13 3.22
CA ASN A 146 -19.57 24.07 3.65
C ASN A 146 -18.91 22.67 3.82
N HIS A 147 -17.71 22.60 4.37
CA HIS A 147 -17.09 21.39 4.88
C HIS A 147 -17.12 21.45 6.42
N SER A 148 -18.33 21.44 6.97
CA SER A 148 -18.52 20.95 8.35
C SER A 148 -17.91 19.55 8.36
N GLY A 149 -17.05 19.26 9.34
CA GLY A 149 -16.47 17.92 9.52
C GLY A 149 -17.56 16.89 9.30
N THR A 150 -17.46 16.17 8.21
CA THR A 150 -18.57 15.38 7.64
C THR A 150 -18.89 14.16 8.48
N GLY A 151 -18.14 13.93 9.57
CA GLY A 151 -18.18 12.67 10.31
C GLY A 151 -17.59 11.52 9.50
N GLU A 152 -16.90 11.82 8.39
CA GLU A 152 -16.21 10.86 7.55
C GLU A 152 -15.02 10.25 8.29
N THR A 153 -14.75 9.01 7.99
CA THR A 153 -13.61 8.30 8.55
C THR A 153 -12.31 8.79 7.90
N ASP A 154 -11.31 9.16 8.70
CA ASP A 154 -9.97 9.38 8.17
C ASP A 154 -9.39 8.06 7.64
N GLU A 155 -8.98 8.05 6.38
CA GLU A 155 -8.56 6.85 5.66
C GLU A 155 -7.07 6.53 5.83
N HIS A 156 -6.26 7.44 6.39
CA HIS A 156 -4.80 7.35 6.41
C HIS A 156 -4.28 6.50 7.57
N ILE A 157 -4.88 5.32 7.74
CA ILE A 157 -4.64 4.41 8.88
C ILE A 157 -3.19 3.95 9.04
N TRP A 158 -2.46 3.80 7.94
CA TRP A 158 -1.06 3.32 7.91
C TRP A 158 -0.06 4.34 8.46
N THR A 159 -0.47 5.60 8.66
CA THR A 159 0.43 6.65 9.18
C THR A 159 0.80 6.44 10.64
N SER A 160 0.00 5.67 11.41
CA SER A 160 0.36 5.19 12.73
C SER A 160 1.22 3.91 12.64
N PRO A 161 2.43 3.89 13.23
CA PRO A 161 3.22 2.67 13.34
C PRO A 161 2.51 1.51 14.06
N ALA A 162 1.63 1.79 15.02
CA ALA A 162 0.85 0.75 15.70
C ALA A 162 -0.16 0.10 14.75
N ASN A 163 -0.85 0.90 13.93
CA ASN A 163 -1.73 0.38 12.90
C ASN A 163 -0.94 -0.40 11.83
N ALA A 164 0.22 0.10 11.40
CA ALA A 164 1.10 -0.60 10.47
C ALA A 164 1.51 -1.98 11.00
N ILE A 165 1.80 -2.12 12.29
CA ILE A 165 2.09 -3.40 12.95
C ILE A 165 0.89 -4.36 12.86
N THR A 166 -0.32 -3.86 13.13
CA THR A 166 -1.56 -4.64 13.04
C THR A 166 -1.80 -5.12 11.61
N ILE A 167 -1.63 -4.22 10.63
CA ILE A 167 -1.80 -4.51 9.20
C ILE A 167 -0.79 -5.57 8.72
N VAL A 168 0.49 -5.42 9.08
CA VAL A 168 1.55 -6.41 8.73
C VAL A 168 1.24 -7.78 9.31
N SER A 169 0.75 -7.85 10.55
CA SER A 169 0.33 -9.11 11.16
C SER A 169 -0.84 -9.72 10.40
N LYS A 170 -1.84 -8.91 10.06
CA LYS A 170 -3.02 -9.37 9.31
C LYS A 170 -2.67 -9.87 7.91
N ILE A 171 -1.76 -9.19 7.20
CA ILE A 171 -1.26 -9.65 5.91
C ILE A 171 -0.62 -11.04 6.04
N ALA A 172 0.16 -11.30 7.09
CA ALA A 172 0.74 -12.62 7.31
C ALA A 172 -0.33 -13.70 7.54
N ASP A 173 -1.39 -13.39 8.29
CA ASP A 173 -2.52 -14.30 8.50
C ASP A 173 -3.23 -14.62 7.17
N ILE A 174 -3.53 -13.60 6.36
CA ILE A 174 -4.18 -13.74 5.05
C ILE A 174 -3.35 -14.64 4.13
N LEU A 175 -2.05 -14.35 3.98
CA LEU A 175 -1.18 -15.16 3.14
C LEU A 175 -1.06 -16.60 3.65
N SER A 176 -1.04 -16.79 4.97
CA SER A 176 -0.97 -18.12 5.59
C SER A 176 -2.25 -18.95 5.41
N GLU A 177 -3.41 -18.32 5.31
CA GLU A 177 -4.68 -18.99 5.03
C GLU A 177 -4.74 -19.50 3.59
N VAL A 178 -4.20 -18.73 2.64
CA VAL A 178 -4.21 -19.02 1.22
C VAL A 178 -3.10 -20.02 0.84
N ASP A 179 -1.92 -19.84 1.39
CA ASP A 179 -0.73 -20.65 1.12
C ASP A 179 -0.19 -21.26 2.42
N LYS A 180 -0.85 -22.32 2.86
CA LYS A 180 -0.56 -23.02 4.12
C LYS A 180 0.84 -23.60 4.20
N ASP A 181 1.40 -23.99 3.08
CA ASP A 181 2.73 -24.60 3.02
C ASP A 181 3.84 -23.60 3.36
N ASN A 182 3.62 -22.31 3.11
CA ASN A 182 4.54 -21.23 3.41
C ASN A 182 4.15 -20.41 4.65
N SER A 183 3.14 -20.83 5.43
CA SER A 183 2.64 -20.09 6.61
C SER A 183 3.74 -19.68 7.60
N GLY A 184 4.63 -20.59 7.96
CA GLY A 184 5.76 -20.28 8.83
C GLY A 184 6.69 -19.21 8.27
N TYR A 185 6.92 -19.22 6.97
CA TYR A 185 7.74 -18.20 6.28
C TYR A 185 7.13 -16.79 6.39
N TYR A 186 5.81 -16.68 6.17
CA TYR A 186 5.10 -15.40 6.26
C TYR A 186 5.12 -14.84 7.68
N HIS A 187 4.83 -15.65 8.69
CA HIS A 187 4.87 -15.22 10.09
C HIS A 187 6.28 -14.85 10.58
N ASP A 188 7.31 -15.57 10.14
CA ASP A 188 8.70 -15.25 10.46
C ASP A 188 9.12 -13.90 9.86
N ASN A 189 8.75 -13.63 8.62
CA ASN A 189 9.03 -12.37 7.95
C ASN A 189 8.26 -11.22 8.60
N ALA A 190 6.97 -11.39 8.85
CA ALA A 190 6.15 -10.41 9.56
C ALA A 190 6.75 -10.07 10.92
N SER A 191 7.15 -11.08 11.71
CA SER A 191 7.77 -10.88 13.02
C SER A 191 9.03 -10.04 12.95
N LYS A 192 9.89 -10.26 11.93
CA LYS A 192 11.10 -9.47 11.70
C LYS A 192 10.77 -8.03 11.36
N TYR A 193 9.78 -7.81 10.49
CA TYR A 193 9.39 -6.47 10.06
C TYR A 193 8.67 -5.72 11.18
N ILE A 194 7.78 -6.36 11.92
CA ILE A 194 7.11 -5.80 13.10
C ILE A 194 8.14 -5.36 14.15
N LYS A 195 9.23 -6.09 14.34
CA LYS A 195 10.29 -5.65 15.24
C LYS A 195 10.87 -4.30 14.82
N LYS A 196 11.14 -4.09 13.54
CA LYS A 196 11.62 -2.80 13.00
C LYS A 196 10.58 -1.69 13.22
N LEU A 197 9.28 -1.97 12.99
CA LEU A 197 8.22 -1.00 13.22
C LEU A 197 8.10 -0.61 14.71
N LYS A 198 8.26 -1.55 15.62
CA LYS A 198 8.30 -1.27 17.06
C LYS A 198 9.51 -0.43 17.48
N GLU A 199 10.65 -0.59 16.82
CA GLU A 199 11.84 0.25 17.04
C GLU A 199 11.55 1.70 16.60
N ILE A 200 10.87 1.90 15.48
CA ILE A 200 10.44 3.23 15.01
C ILE A 200 9.40 3.85 15.95
N ASP A 201 8.37 3.11 16.36
CA ASP A 201 7.38 3.58 17.33
C ASP A 201 8.04 4.04 18.64
N SER A 202 8.93 3.24 19.17
CA SER A 202 9.68 3.59 20.39
C SER A 202 10.52 4.87 20.20
N LYS A 203 11.08 5.06 19.00
CA LYS A 203 11.88 6.25 18.69
C LYS A 203 11.01 7.52 18.60
N PHE A 204 9.85 7.44 17.98
CA PHE A 204 8.89 8.55 17.98
C PHE A 204 8.46 8.93 19.39
N ARG A 205 8.11 7.94 20.23
CA ARG A 205 7.75 8.18 21.65
C ARG A 205 8.91 8.83 22.43
N GLU A 206 10.15 8.40 22.24
CA GLU A 206 11.32 9.00 22.84
C GLU A 206 11.46 10.46 22.46
N ILE A 207 11.38 10.78 21.16
CA ILE A 207 11.50 12.16 20.63
C ILE A 207 10.41 13.04 21.23
N VAL A 208 9.15 12.61 21.16
CA VAL A 208 8.01 13.40 21.65
C VAL A 208 8.06 13.59 23.17
N ASN A 209 8.47 12.56 23.93
CA ASN A 209 8.55 12.65 25.39
C ASN A 209 9.73 13.52 25.85
N SER A 210 10.80 13.61 25.07
CA SER A 210 11.98 14.45 25.39
C SER A 210 11.81 15.90 24.98
N SER A 211 10.84 16.23 24.11
CA SER A 211 10.57 17.59 23.66
C SER A 211 9.60 18.33 24.57
N GLY A 212 9.87 19.63 24.82
CA GLY A 212 8.93 20.57 25.43
C GLY A 212 7.83 21.04 24.48
N LYS A 213 8.02 20.88 23.16
CA LYS A 213 7.08 21.29 22.11
C LYS A 213 6.26 20.11 21.63
N LYS A 214 5.02 20.35 21.23
CA LYS A 214 4.10 19.35 20.67
C LYS A 214 3.46 19.81 19.36
N GLN A 215 3.71 21.06 18.97
CA GLN A 215 3.07 21.69 17.83
C GLN A 215 3.82 21.41 16.54
N LEU A 216 3.10 20.93 15.54
CA LEU A 216 3.59 20.79 14.16
C LEU A 216 2.84 21.79 13.26
N LEU A 217 3.50 22.28 12.20
CA LEU A 217 2.91 23.16 11.22
C LEU A 217 3.16 22.64 9.81
N PHE A 218 2.06 22.28 9.13
CA PHE A 218 2.07 21.77 7.76
C PHE A 218 1.55 22.85 6.80
N ALA A 219 2.36 23.23 5.84
CA ALA A 219 1.94 24.11 4.74
C ALA A 219 1.31 23.30 3.59
N ASP A 220 0.56 22.25 3.92
CA ASP A 220 0.06 21.24 2.99
C ASP A 220 -1.20 20.58 3.55
N ARG A 221 -1.73 19.52 2.87
CA ARG A 221 -2.71 18.59 3.40
C ARG A 221 -2.17 17.87 4.64
N PHE A 222 -3.08 17.45 5.52
CA PHE A 222 -2.70 16.78 6.77
C PHE A 222 -3.25 15.36 6.87
N PRO A 223 -2.68 14.37 6.20
CA PRO A 223 -3.12 12.97 6.25
C PRO A 223 -2.46 12.19 7.41
N LEU A 224 -2.14 12.84 8.53
CA LEU A 224 -1.36 12.25 9.64
C LEU A 224 -2.15 12.18 10.95
N ARG A 225 -3.50 12.10 10.85
CA ARG A 225 -4.38 12.10 12.00
C ARG A 225 -4.06 11.00 13.02
N TYR A 226 -3.88 9.77 12.54
CA TYR A 226 -3.53 8.63 13.40
C TYR A 226 -2.15 8.79 14.04
N PHE A 227 -1.20 9.38 13.32
CA PHE A 227 0.14 9.64 13.84
C PHE A 227 0.10 10.64 15.01
N VAL A 228 -0.54 11.80 14.84
CA VAL A 228 -0.57 12.82 15.89
C VAL A 228 -1.38 12.38 17.11
N ASP A 229 -2.48 11.66 16.92
CA ASP A 229 -3.27 11.12 18.02
C ASP A 229 -2.47 10.08 18.82
N GLU A 230 -1.70 9.22 18.17
CA GLU A 230 -0.89 8.20 18.83
C GLU A 230 0.22 8.80 19.70
N TYR A 231 0.84 9.90 19.27
CA TYR A 231 1.95 10.52 19.98
C TYR A 231 1.56 11.74 20.80
N GLY A 232 0.28 12.16 20.80
CA GLY A 232 -0.20 13.31 21.54
C GLY A 232 0.40 14.61 21.04
N LEU A 233 0.46 14.78 19.71
CA LEU A 233 0.95 15.97 19.04
C LEU A 233 -0.21 16.87 18.62
N ASP A 234 0.02 18.17 18.64
CA ASP A 234 -0.87 19.19 18.09
C ASP A 234 -0.39 19.63 16.70
N TYR A 235 -1.31 20.12 15.87
CA TYR A 235 -0.95 20.55 14.53
C TYR A 235 -1.79 21.72 14.01
N ASN A 236 -1.21 22.46 13.06
CA ASN A 236 -1.91 23.36 12.14
C ASN A 236 -1.53 22.94 10.71
N ALA A 237 -2.47 23.03 9.78
CA ALA A 237 -2.23 22.65 8.40
C ALA A 237 -3.02 23.53 7.43
N ALA A 238 -2.62 23.54 6.15
CA ALA A 238 -3.30 24.31 5.13
C ALA A 238 -4.64 23.69 4.73
N PHE A 239 -4.74 22.35 4.76
CA PHE A 239 -5.92 21.59 4.35
C PHE A 239 -6.12 20.35 5.22
N ALA A 240 -7.35 19.82 5.24
CA ALA A 240 -7.65 18.50 5.76
C ALA A 240 -6.98 17.39 4.93
N GLY A 241 -6.86 16.18 5.48
CA GLY A 241 -6.12 15.08 4.88
C GLY A 241 -6.65 14.64 3.52
N CYS A 242 -7.97 14.53 3.39
CA CYS A 242 -8.66 14.10 2.16
C CYS A 242 -9.03 15.26 1.22
N SER A 243 -8.55 16.48 1.48
CA SER A 243 -8.85 17.64 0.63
C SER A 243 -8.30 17.45 -0.78
N SER A 244 -9.12 17.77 -1.79
CA SER A 244 -8.69 17.87 -3.20
C SER A 244 -8.04 19.23 -3.53
N GLU A 245 -8.05 20.19 -2.59
CA GLU A 245 -7.46 21.50 -2.78
C GLU A 245 -5.92 21.40 -2.79
N THR A 246 -5.29 22.20 -3.65
CA THR A 246 -3.84 22.20 -3.86
C THR A 246 -3.18 23.55 -3.57
N GLU A 247 -3.97 24.62 -3.54
CA GLU A 247 -3.48 25.99 -3.30
C GLU A 247 -4.31 26.65 -2.19
N PRO A 248 -3.72 26.93 -1.01
CA PRO A 248 -4.42 27.57 0.09
C PRO A 248 -4.72 29.06 -0.24
N SER A 249 -5.79 29.57 0.35
CA SER A 249 -6.11 30.99 0.24
C SER A 249 -5.03 31.87 0.91
N ALA A 250 -4.97 33.14 0.51
CA ALA A 250 -4.04 34.10 1.11
C ALA A 250 -4.25 34.22 2.64
N ASP A 251 -5.49 34.08 3.12
CA ASP A 251 -5.82 34.17 4.56
C ASP A 251 -5.26 32.96 5.32
N ILE A 252 -5.29 31.75 4.73
CA ILE A 252 -4.70 30.54 5.32
C ILE A 252 -3.17 30.68 5.39
N ILE A 253 -2.54 31.18 4.33
CA ILE A 253 -1.08 31.41 4.31
C ILE A 253 -0.69 32.42 5.38
N ALA A 254 -1.43 33.54 5.50
CA ALA A 254 -1.19 34.56 6.52
C ALA A 254 -1.35 33.96 7.93
N TYR A 255 -2.44 33.20 8.19
CA TYR A 255 -2.68 32.54 9.47
C TYR A 255 -1.52 31.59 9.86
N LEU A 256 -1.10 30.72 8.93
CA LEU A 256 0.01 29.80 9.19
C LEU A 256 1.34 30.49 9.40
N THR A 257 1.55 31.63 8.70
CA THR A 257 2.75 32.47 8.88
C THR A 257 2.77 33.11 10.26
N ASP A 258 1.65 33.72 10.69
CA ASP A 258 1.52 34.32 12.02
C ASP A 258 1.71 33.26 13.12
N LYS A 259 1.11 32.08 12.95
CA LYS A 259 1.31 30.94 13.86
C LYS A 259 2.78 30.53 13.96
N ALA A 260 3.49 30.44 12.83
CA ALA A 260 4.89 30.08 12.83
C ALA A 260 5.75 31.09 13.61
N ILE A 261 5.44 32.39 13.48
CA ILE A 261 6.14 33.47 14.19
C ILE A 261 5.79 33.46 15.68
N ASP A 262 4.48 33.45 16.02
CA ASP A 262 3.99 33.57 17.38
C ASP A 262 4.42 32.41 18.28
N GLU A 263 4.44 31.19 17.73
CA GLU A 263 4.84 29.97 18.44
C GLU A 263 6.31 29.59 18.26
N ASN A 264 7.07 30.45 17.59
CA ASN A 264 8.50 30.24 17.33
C ASN A 264 8.75 28.83 16.70
N ILE A 265 8.03 28.53 15.60
CA ILE A 265 8.15 27.28 14.87
C ILE A 265 9.29 27.42 13.87
N HIS A 266 10.31 26.59 14.01
CA HIS A 266 11.52 26.66 13.19
C HIS A 266 11.49 25.75 11.96
N VAL A 267 10.49 24.84 11.85
CA VAL A 267 10.32 23.91 10.75
C VAL A 267 8.89 23.97 10.21
N ILE A 268 8.78 24.35 8.95
CA ILE A 268 7.53 24.24 8.19
C ILE A 268 7.54 22.91 7.45
N LEU A 269 6.54 22.09 7.71
CA LEU A 269 6.41 20.75 7.13
C LEU A 269 5.59 20.79 5.85
N LYS A 270 6.00 19.96 4.88
CA LYS A 270 5.21 19.60 3.70
C LYS A 270 5.20 18.08 3.58
N VAL A 271 4.25 17.53 2.82
CA VAL A 271 4.24 16.10 2.52
C VAL A 271 5.02 15.77 1.24
N GLU A 272 5.26 14.49 1.01
CA GLU A 272 5.92 14.03 -0.21
C GLU A 272 5.09 14.36 -1.47
N LEU A 273 5.74 14.43 -2.61
CA LEU A 273 5.16 14.63 -3.95
C LEU A 273 4.43 15.97 -4.16
N THR A 274 4.45 16.89 -3.18
CA THR A 274 3.81 18.20 -3.29
C THR A 274 4.80 19.32 -3.63
N SER A 275 4.28 20.43 -4.14
CA SER A 275 5.07 21.62 -4.46
C SER A 275 5.56 22.31 -3.17
N PRO A 276 6.83 22.71 -3.05
CA PRO A 276 7.32 23.41 -1.86
C PRO A 276 6.91 24.88 -1.79
N LYS A 277 6.28 25.46 -2.82
CA LYS A 277 6.06 26.91 -2.96
C LYS A 277 5.40 27.57 -1.75
N VAL A 278 4.35 26.95 -1.22
CA VAL A 278 3.60 27.50 -0.07
C VAL A 278 4.47 27.39 1.19
N ALA A 279 5.09 26.23 1.41
CA ALA A 279 5.98 26.01 2.54
C ALA A 279 7.17 26.97 2.52
N ASP A 280 7.78 27.20 1.35
CA ASP A 280 8.90 28.11 1.17
C ASP A 280 8.50 29.56 1.50
N ALA A 281 7.32 30.02 1.04
CA ALA A 281 6.84 31.38 1.31
C ALA A 281 6.58 31.62 2.81
N ILE A 282 5.98 30.66 3.51
CA ILE A 282 5.75 30.75 4.96
C ILE A 282 7.10 30.73 5.68
N ALA A 283 7.99 29.81 5.31
CA ALA A 283 9.28 29.65 5.94
C ALA A 283 10.18 30.88 5.77
N GLU A 284 10.23 31.49 4.57
CA GLU A 284 10.96 32.73 4.31
C GLU A 284 10.49 33.86 5.22
N THR A 285 9.18 34.03 5.39
CA THR A 285 8.61 35.09 6.23
C THR A 285 8.82 34.83 7.71
N ALA A 286 8.68 33.59 8.17
CA ALA A 286 8.84 33.20 9.57
C ALA A 286 10.30 32.97 10.00
N GLY A 287 11.27 32.97 9.07
CA GLY A 287 12.65 32.63 9.36
C GLY A 287 12.86 31.15 9.69
N ALA A 288 11.99 30.29 9.18
CA ALA A 288 11.99 28.86 9.39
C ALA A 288 12.63 28.10 8.21
N LYS A 289 12.83 26.79 8.34
CA LYS A 289 13.24 25.91 7.25
C LYS A 289 12.10 24.99 6.82
N VAL A 290 12.11 24.56 5.56
CA VAL A 290 11.15 23.57 5.03
C VAL A 290 11.74 22.18 5.15
N MET A 291 10.93 21.24 5.65
CA MET A 291 11.27 19.80 5.66
C MET A 291 10.08 18.97 5.16
N THR A 292 10.39 17.84 4.50
CA THR A 292 9.35 16.89 4.09
C THR A 292 9.12 15.87 5.20
N PHE A 293 7.85 15.70 5.59
CA PHE A 293 7.40 14.61 6.44
C PHE A 293 6.67 13.60 5.54
N ASN A 294 7.20 12.38 5.44
CA ASN A 294 6.64 11.36 4.57
C ASN A 294 5.35 10.79 5.18
N THR A 295 4.25 10.89 4.46
CA THR A 295 2.99 10.21 4.83
C THR A 295 3.03 8.75 4.44
N CYS A 296 3.99 8.37 3.61
CA CYS A 296 4.13 7.04 3.01
C CYS A 296 2.94 6.63 2.11
N HIS A 297 2.08 7.57 1.70
CA HIS A 297 0.95 7.28 0.83
C HIS A 297 1.42 6.80 -0.54
N ASN A 298 2.42 7.48 -1.09
CA ASN A 298 3.13 7.07 -2.29
C ASN A 298 4.60 7.52 -2.21
N VAL A 299 5.40 7.13 -3.20
CA VAL A 299 6.83 7.44 -3.31
C VAL A 299 7.15 7.92 -4.71
N THR A 300 8.30 8.58 -4.91
CA THR A 300 8.75 8.90 -6.26
C THR A 300 9.10 7.63 -7.03
N LYS A 301 9.14 7.73 -8.36
CA LYS A 301 9.55 6.59 -9.19
C LYS A 301 10.98 6.13 -8.85
N GLU A 302 11.89 7.05 -8.60
CA GLU A 302 13.29 6.75 -8.23
C GLU A 302 13.37 6.01 -6.89
N GLN A 303 12.59 6.44 -5.91
CA GLN A 303 12.49 5.77 -4.61
C GLN A 303 11.93 4.35 -4.78
N PHE A 304 10.86 4.19 -5.56
CA PHE A 304 10.26 2.89 -5.85
C PHE A 304 11.24 1.95 -6.53
N ASP A 305 11.90 2.42 -7.58
CA ASP A 305 12.90 1.65 -8.34
C ASP A 305 14.12 1.28 -7.48
N SER A 306 14.47 2.10 -6.48
CA SER A 306 15.54 1.80 -5.51
C SER A 306 15.13 0.77 -4.45
N GLY A 307 13.84 0.44 -4.37
CA GLY A 307 13.30 -0.50 -3.40
C GLY A 307 13.11 0.08 -2.00
N ILE A 308 12.93 1.42 -1.88
CA ILE A 308 12.66 2.07 -0.59
C ILE A 308 11.54 1.36 0.17
N THR A 309 11.60 1.38 1.49
CA THR A 309 10.60 0.75 2.34
C THR A 309 9.83 1.79 3.16
N TYR A 310 8.63 1.44 3.61
CA TYR A 310 7.89 2.23 4.60
C TYR A 310 8.75 2.50 5.85
N TYR A 311 9.51 1.48 6.31
CA TYR A 311 10.43 1.64 7.43
C TYR A 311 11.49 2.73 7.19
N ASP A 312 12.07 2.79 5.99
CA ASP A 312 13.10 3.79 5.66
C ASP A 312 12.50 5.21 5.70
N LEU A 313 11.32 5.40 5.11
CA LEU A 313 10.61 6.69 5.14
C LEU A 313 10.24 7.12 6.57
N MET A 314 9.72 6.20 7.37
CA MET A 314 9.39 6.49 8.77
C MET A 314 10.62 6.73 9.61
N LYS A 315 11.75 6.13 9.28
CA LYS A 315 13.04 6.42 9.90
C LYS A 315 13.53 7.83 9.56
N GLU A 316 13.38 8.28 8.32
CA GLU A 316 13.64 9.67 7.94
C GLU A 316 12.74 10.63 8.74
N ASN A 317 11.45 10.30 8.90
CA ASN A 317 10.53 11.07 9.70
C ASN A 317 10.96 11.22 11.18
N THR A 318 11.72 10.28 11.75
CA THR A 318 12.24 10.46 13.12
C THR A 318 13.20 11.65 13.21
N GLU A 319 14.04 11.87 12.21
CA GLU A 319 14.96 13.01 12.18
C GLU A 319 14.19 14.31 11.91
N VAL A 320 13.19 14.27 11.02
CA VAL A 320 12.31 15.43 10.74
C VAL A 320 11.55 15.84 11.99
N LEU A 321 10.94 14.87 12.70
CA LEU A 321 10.17 15.15 13.92
C LEU A 321 11.06 15.72 15.03
N LYS A 322 12.25 15.15 15.21
CA LYS A 322 13.24 15.65 16.18
C LYS A 322 13.59 17.11 15.93
N GLU A 323 13.80 17.46 14.68
CA GLU A 323 14.12 18.84 14.28
C GLU A 323 12.90 19.77 14.42
N ALA A 324 11.70 19.31 14.04
CA ALA A 324 10.49 20.10 14.13
C ALA A 324 10.09 20.42 15.58
N LEU A 325 10.42 19.51 16.51
CA LEU A 325 10.14 19.67 17.93
C LEU A 325 11.36 20.21 18.73
N ALA A 326 12.46 20.61 18.07
CA ALA A 326 13.59 21.24 18.74
C ALA A 326 13.20 22.62 19.33
N GLU A 327 13.91 23.04 20.42
CA GLU A 327 13.71 24.34 21.09
C GLU A 327 14.27 25.51 20.29
#